data_d04878fa7609085d7c796ff1baa88967
#
_entry.id   d04878fa7609085d7c796ff1baa88967
#
_cell.length_a   1.000
_cell.length_b   1.000
_cell.length_c   1.000
_cell.angle_alpha   90.00
_cell.angle_beta   90.00
_cell.angle_gamma   90.00
#
_symmetry.space_group_name_H-M   'P 1'
#
loop_
_entity.id
_entity.type
_entity.pdbx_description
1 polymer ?
#
loop_
_entity_poly.entity_id
_entity_poly.type
_entity_poly.pdbx_seq_one_letter_code
_entity_poly.pdbx_strand_id
1 'polypeptide(L)'
;MASWTQPIETGDIPESGTSFDAIVVGGGPGGSSAAGYLAMAGKRVLLIEKGVWPRDKVCGDAVGGKSLSHVKALGVKETLEGTPHFRVNGILFSSPNGKEVRVPLPEXDVARLEAGYSLPREXXDHLLFDRVQHLVRENGGSVLQGADVTDVLFNDGNDPGDGSKDDRFASGVRLRIGGRKGDVLEYKAPAIVGAAGYRCPVATALVVDTYNEVMVDRKHYCGGYREYWDGVKGCEENIGDIEIHFVDDIIPGYFWIFPLGNGRVNVGCGMVMHLMDKQSKKLKALQRDIIANHPQFKERFADASLVKGTAKGWQLPFGSPRKKQKLQPRRMAMRGAWLVGDAASLIDPFSGEGVGNALVTGEIAARHILEGKTPMEYQEEVWSALGKELTNSYRMQSLSRRSWLLNWFVGKAGKKPALQEMMTEMIASKEAQENLHSPWFMFKTLMF
;
A
#
# COMPACT_ATOMS: atom_id res chain seq x y z
N MET A 1 25.64 -9.12 10.14
CA MET A 1 24.23 -8.80 10.39
C MET A 1 24.14 -7.44 11.09
N ALA A 2 23.15 -6.66 10.74
CA ALA A 2 22.93 -5.37 11.42
C ALA A 2 22.58 -5.62 12.89
N SER A 3 23.00 -4.71 13.78
CA SER A 3 22.78 -4.87 15.22
C SER A 3 21.30 -5.01 15.60
N TRP A 4 20.42 -4.37 14.83
CA TRP A 4 18.97 -4.41 15.10
C TRP A 4 18.27 -5.70 14.66
N THR A 5 18.98 -6.64 14.02
CA THR A 5 18.36 -7.94 13.67
C THR A 5 18.38 -8.96 14.81
N GLN A 6 18.92 -8.58 15.96
CA GLN A 6 18.86 -9.43 17.16
C GLN A 6 17.43 -9.42 17.72
N PRO A 7 16.91 -10.56 18.20
CA PRO A 7 15.57 -10.60 18.79
C PRO A 7 15.43 -9.59 19.95
N ILE A 8 14.32 -8.88 19.95
CA ILE A 8 13.97 -7.99 21.07
C ILE A 8 13.13 -8.81 22.06
N GLU A 9 13.53 -8.80 23.32
CA GLU A 9 12.70 -9.32 24.40
C GLU A 9 11.43 -8.46 24.47
N THR A 10 10.28 -9.09 24.61
CA THR A 10 9.01 -8.38 24.78
C THR A 10 9.13 -7.48 26.02
N GLY A 11 9.10 -6.17 25.77
CA GLY A 11 9.13 -5.19 26.86
C GLY A 11 7.84 -5.24 27.68
N ASP A 12 7.91 -4.71 28.87
CA ASP A 12 6.74 -4.61 29.73
C ASP A 12 5.65 -3.75 29.07
N ILE A 13 4.40 -4.15 29.27
CA ILE A 13 3.25 -3.36 28.84
C ILE A 13 3.19 -2.11 29.69
N PRO A 14 3.20 -0.90 29.11
CA PRO A 14 3.14 0.32 29.91
C PRO A 14 1.85 0.37 30.75
N GLU A 15 1.94 0.98 31.91
CA GLU A 15 0.77 1.17 32.79
C GLU A 15 -0.31 1.96 32.05
N SER A 16 -1.57 1.57 32.22
CA SER A 16 -2.71 2.28 31.66
C SER A 16 -2.70 3.75 32.13
N GLY A 17 -2.95 4.66 31.21
CA GLY A 17 -2.87 6.11 31.49
C GLY A 17 -1.54 6.73 31.09
N THR A 18 -0.53 5.93 30.77
CA THR A 18 0.78 6.45 30.32
C THR A 18 0.61 7.34 29.08
N SER A 19 1.39 8.43 29.05
CA SER A 19 1.41 9.40 27.94
C SER A 19 2.65 9.22 27.08
N PHE A 20 2.48 9.42 25.78
CA PHE A 20 3.54 9.38 24.76
C PHE A 20 3.51 10.68 23.94
N ASP A 21 4.56 10.95 23.16
CA ASP A 21 4.57 12.07 22.22
C ASP A 21 3.66 11.78 21.02
N ALA A 22 3.59 10.51 20.63
CA ALA A 22 2.70 10.05 19.54
C ALA A 22 2.31 8.59 19.75
N ILE A 23 1.11 8.25 19.30
CA ILE A 23 0.63 6.87 19.23
C ILE A 23 0.43 6.52 17.74
N VAL A 24 1.02 5.41 17.29
CA VAL A 24 0.86 4.91 15.92
C VAL A 24 0.06 3.60 15.96
N VAL A 25 -1.09 3.59 15.30
CA VAL A 25 -2.02 2.46 15.29
C VAL A 25 -1.88 1.69 13.98
N GLY A 26 -1.21 0.54 14.03
CA GLY A 26 -0.89 -0.33 12.90
C GLY A 26 0.60 -0.34 12.58
N GLY A 27 1.21 -1.52 12.56
CA GLY A 27 2.65 -1.74 12.32
C GLY A 27 2.98 -2.16 10.88
N GLY A 28 2.10 -1.88 9.91
CA GLY A 28 2.40 -2.06 8.50
C GLY A 28 3.30 -0.95 7.94
N PRO A 29 3.54 -0.88 6.62
CA PRO A 29 4.50 0.09 6.05
C PRO A 29 4.23 1.54 6.46
N GLY A 30 2.99 2.00 6.44
CA GLY A 30 2.66 3.38 6.81
C GLY A 30 2.94 3.67 8.30
N GLY A 31 2.58 2.73 9.18
CA GLY A 31 2.83 2.88 10.61
C GLY A 31 4.31 2.75 10.96
N SER A 32 5.00 1.82 10.32
CA SER A 32 6.46 1.67 10.47
C SER A 32 7.19 2.94 10.00
N SER A 33 6.74 3.52 8.89
CA SER A 33 7.28 4.80 8.40
C SER A 33 7.05 5.91 9.43
N ALA A 34 5.80 6.14 9.84
CA ALA A 34 5.48 7.22 10.79
C ALA A 34 6.23 7.04 12.12
N ALA A 35 6.17 5.83 12.70
CA ALA A 35 6.84 5.56 13.99
C ALA A 35 8.36 5.66 13.87
N GLY A 36 8.92 5.15 12.76
CA GLY A 36 10.37 5.23 12.51
C GLY A 36 10.88 6.65 12.44
N TYR A 37 10.24 7.49 11.61
CA TYR A 37 10.67 8.89 11.48
C TYR A 37 10.45 9.70 12.77
N LEU A 38 9.37 9.46 13.50
CA LEU A 38 9.14 10.10 14.81
C LEU A 38 10.21 9.67 15.83
N ALA A 39 10.52 8.39 15.89
CA ALA A 39 11.55 7.86 16.80
C ALA A 39 12.95 8.39 16.44
N MET A 40 13.29 8.44 15.14
CA MET A 40 14.57 9.01 14.67
C MET A 40 14.72 10.48 15.06
N ALA A 41 13.60 11.21 15.23
CA ALA A 41 13.58 12.59 15.72
C ALA A 41 13.52 12.67 17.26
N GLY A 42 13.73 11.56 17.96
CA GLY A 42 13.79 11.53 19.42
C GLY A 42 12.44 11.52 20.13
N LYS A 43 11.36 11.24 19.42
CA LYS A 43 10.03 11.21 20.05
C LYS A 43 9.75 9.87 20.73
N ARG A 44 9.08 9.94 21.87
CA ARG A 44 8.63 8.79 22.64
C ARG A 44 7.32 8.28 22.02
N VAL A 45 7.41 7.21 21.23
CA VAL A 45 6.29 6.66 20.42
C VAL A 45 5.72 5.40 21.06
N LEU A 46 4.40 5.26 21.05
CA LEU A 46 3.73 3.97 21.28
C LEU A 46 3.29 3.42 19.92
N LEU A 47 3.90 2.32 19.49
CA LEU A 47 3.53 1.60 18.24
C LEU A 47 2.66 0.40 18.60
N ILE A 48 1.44 0.35 18.06
CA ILE A 48 0.44 -0.68 18.37
C ILE A 48 0.15 -1.49 17.12
N GLU A 49 0.32 -2.82 17.19
CA GLU A 49 -0.03 -3.75 16.11
C GLU A 49 -1.00 -4.81 16.62
N LYS A 50 -2.11 -4.96 15.90
CA LYS A 50 -3.15 -5.94 16.23
C LYS A 50 -2.67 -7.38 16.06
N GLY A 51 -1.86 -7.61 15.03
CA GLY A 51 -1.26 -8.93 14.79
C GLY A 51 -0.04 -9.17 15.67
N VAL A 52 0.46 -10.40 15.61
CA VAL A 52 1.76 -10.76 16.15
C VAL A 52 2.65 -11.11 14.96
N TRP A 53 3.81 -10.49 14.88
CA TRP A 53 4.75 -10.73 13.76
C TRP A 53 5.49 -12.06 13.91
N PRO A 54 5.83 -12.73 12.81
CA PRO A 54 5.51 -12.36 11.42
C PRO A 54 4.04 -12.57 11.07
N ARG A 55 3.48 -11.68 10.25
CA ARG A 55 2.08 -11.78 9.79
C ARG A 55 1.96 -11.49 8.30
N ASP A 56 1.11 -12.22 7.64
CA ASP A 56 0.85 -12.05 6.21
C ASP A 56 -0.12 -10.89 5.94
N LYS A 57 0.05 -10.24 4.79
CA LYS A 57 -0.90 -9.26 4.25
C LYS A 57 -1.10 -9.52 2.75
N VAL A 58 -2.34 -9.53 2.30
CA VAL A 58 -2.67 -9.74 0.88
C VAL A 58 -2.09 -8.60 0.02
N CYS A 59 -1.28 -8.97 -0.96
CA CYS A 59 -0.56 -8.06 -1.84
C CYS A 59 -0.02 -8.86 -3.02
N GLY A 60 0.43 -8.19 -4.07
CA GLY A 60 1.22 -8.81 -5.14
C GLY A 60 2.68 -9.07 -4.74
N ASP A 61 3.11 -8.51 -3.61
CA ASP A 61 4.47 -8.69 -3.05
C ASP A 61 5.60 -7.99 -3.84
N ALA A 62 5.26 -7.19 -4.84
CA ALA A 62 6.25 -6.37 -5.56
C ALA A 62 6.46 -5.05 -4.83
N VAL A 63 7.72 -4.65 -4.69
CA VAL A 63 8.15 -3.44 -3.99
C VAL A 63 9.13 -2.68 -4.89
N GLY A 64 8.84 -1.42 -5.17
CA GLY A 64 9.69 -0.61 -6.04
C GLY A 64 9.41 0.88 -5.89
N GLY A 65 9.94 1.66 -6.79
CA GLY A 65 9.68 3.09 -6.88
C GLY A 65 9.85 3.83 -5.55
N LYS A 66 8.82 4.52 -5.13
CA LYS A 66 8.79 5.35 -3.90
C LYS A 66 9.19 4.61 -2.62
N SER A 67 8.96 3.30 -2.55
CA SER A 67 9.27 2.49 -1.36
C SER A 67 10.76 2.46 -1.06
N LEU A 68 11.60 2.44 -2.09
CA LEU A 68 13.04 2.16 -1.96
C LEU A 68 13.78 3.25 -1.18
N SER A 69 13.43 4.52 -1.39
CA SER A 69 14.04 5.64 -0.65
C SER A 69 13.73 5.55 0.85
N HIS A 70 12.52 5.16 1.21
CA HIS A 70 12.12 5.01 2.63
C HIS A 70 12.74 3.77 3.27
N VAL A 71 12.82 2.65 2.54
CA VAL A 71 13.51 1.43 2.99
C VAL A 71 14.97 1.76 3.32
N LYS A 72 15.63 2.57 2.46
CA LYS A 72 17.01 3.03 2.67
C LYS A 72 17.10 3.99 3.87
N ALA A 73 16.23 5.00 3.92
CA ALA A 73 16.24 6.03 4.99
C ALA A 73 15.99 5.41 6.38
N LEU A 74 15.16 4.38 6.47
CA LEU A 74 14.89 3.66 7.71
C LEU A 74 15.99 2.63 8.06
N GLY A 75 17.00 2.45 7.21
CA GLY A 75 18.13 1.55 7.47
C GLY A 75 17.81 0.08 7.26
N VAL A 76 16.85 -0.24 6.39
CA VAL A 76 16.42 -1.64 6.14
C VAL A 76 17.06 -2.22 4.87
N LYS A 77 17.58 -1.38 3.97
CA LYS A 77 18.04 -1.80 2.63
C LYS A 77 19.04 -2.96 2.66
N GLU A 78 20.11 -2.84 3.47
CA GLU A 78 21.17 -3.86 3.53
C GLU A 78 20.65 -5.23 4.00
N THR A 79 19.77 -5.21 5.02
CA THR A 79 19.17 -6.45 5.54
C THR A 79 18.27 -7.09 4.50
N LEU A 80 17.50 -6.26 3.78
CA LEU A 80 16.63 -6.72 2.72
C LEU A 80 17.43 -7.35 1.56
N GLU A 81 18.53 -6.71 1.15
CA GLU A 81 19.42 -7.25 0.12
C GLU A 81 20.00 -8.62 0.51
N GLY A 82 20.23 -8.83 1.81
CA GLY A 82 20.68 -10.11 2.35
C GLY A 82 19.58 -11.17 2.51
N THR A 83 18.32 -10.78 2.30
CA THR A 83 17.16 -11.70 2.40
C THR A 83 16.83 -12.26 1.02
N PRO A 84 16.48 -13.54 0.88
CA PRO A 84 16.04 -14.05 -0.44
C PRO A 84 14.90 -13.25 -1.02
N HIS A 85 15.08 -12.79 -2.25
CA HIS A 85 14.09 -12.00 -2.98
C HIS A 85 14.21 -12.24 -4.49
N PHE A 86 13.16 -11.95 -5.23
CA PHE A 86 13.21 -11.96 -6.70
C PHE A 86 13.57 -10.55 -7.16
N ARG A 87 14.53 -10.47 -8.07
CA ARG A 87 15.00 -9.19 -8.62
C ARG A 87 14.19 -8.86 -9.89
N VAL A 88 13.48 -7.75 -9.85
CA VAL A 88 12.65 -7.32 -11.00
C VAL A 88 13.54 -6.58 -12.01
N ASN A 89 13.55 -7.04 -13.28
CA ASN A 89 14.28 -6.38 -14.35
C ASN A 89 13.37 -5.92 -15.50
N GLY A 90 12.08 -6.12 -15.37
CA GLY A 90 11.11 -5.66 -16.36
C GLY A 90 9.69 -5.84 -15.90
N ILE A 91 8.77 -5.27 -16.65
CA ILE A 91 7.34 -5.46 -16.46
C ILE A 91 6.75 -5.93 -17.79
N LEU A 92 6.07 -7.05 -17.77
CA LEU A 92 5.37 -7.59 -18.92
C LEU A 92 3.88 -7.23 -18.81
N PHE A 93 3.36 -6.56 -19.82
CA PHE A 93 1.92 -6.26 -19.93
C PHE A 93 1.30 -7.09 -21.05
N SER A 94 0.09 -7.60 -20.86
CA SER A 94 -0.69 -8.16 -21.96
C SER A 94 -2.08 -7.56 -22.04
N SER A 95 -2.60 -7.44 -23.24
CA SER A 95 -3.96 -6.95 -23.52
C SER A 95 -4.94 -8.12 -23.65
N PRO A 96 -6.27 -7.84 -23.62
CA PRO A 96 -7.28 -8.93 -23.71
C PRO A 96 -7.14 -9.85 -24.92
N ASN A 97 -6.61 -9.36 -26.05
CA ASN A 97 -6.40 -10.20 -27.26
C ASN A 97 -5.08 -10.98 -27.23
N GLY A 98 -4.37 -11.00 -26.09
CA GLY A 98 -3.15 -11.78 -25.89
C GLY A 98 -1.86 -11.13 -26.41
N LYS A 99 -1.91 -9.90 -26.95
CA LYS A 99 -0.69 -9.18 -27.33
C LYS A 99 0.06 -8.75 -26.08
N GLU A 100 1.39 -8.76 -26.17
CA GLU A 100 2.27 -8.46 -25.06
C GLU A 100 3.21 -7.31 -25.38
N VAL A 101 3.60 -6.57 -24.35
CA VAL A 101 4.70 -5.60 -24.42
C VAL A 101 5.53 -5.73 -23.15
N ARG A 102 6.83 -5.86 -23.30
CA ARG A 102 7.77 -5.88 -22.19
C ARG A 102 8.42 -4.49 -22.05
N VAL A 103 8.37 -3.97 -20.82
CA VAL A 103 9.01 -2.70 -20.46
C VAL A 103 10.23 -3.05 -19.61
N PRO A 104 11.45 -2.99 -20.16
CA PRO A 104 12.66 -3.29 -19.38
C PRO A 104 12.93 -2.18 -18.37
N LEU A 105 13.45 -2.54 -17.20
CA LEU A 105 13.89 -1.55 -16.20
C LEU A 105 15.38 -1.23 -16.43
N PRO A 106 15.84 0.00 -16.08
CA PRO A 106 17.24 0.40 -16.31
C PRO A 106 18.22 -0.53 -15.59
N GLU A 107 19.21 -1.06 -16.30
CA GLU A 107 20.19 -2.02 -15.77
C GLU A 107 20.95 -1.54 -14.54
N UNK A 108 21.03 -0.56 -14.49
CA UNK A 108 21.67 0.03 -13.46
C UNK A 108 20.95 0.07 -12.23
N ASP A 109 19.87 0.35 -12.35
CA ASP A 109 18.95 0.33 -11.23
C ASP A 109 18.68 -1.12 -10.77
N VAL A 110 18.53 -2.02 -11.70
CA VAL A 110 18.37 -3.46 -11.40
C VAL A 110 19.57 -3.98 -10.61
N ALA A 111 20.78 -3.64 -11.03
CA ALA A 111 22.02 -4.08 -10.38
C ALA A 111 22.15 -3.52 -8.96
N ARG A 112 21.63 -2.32 -8.70
CA ARG A 112 21.69 -1.65 -7.39
C ARG A 112 20.47 -1.94 -6.49
N LEU A 113 19.54 -2.79 -6.93
CA LEU A 113 18.24 -2.99 -6.28
C LEU A 113 17.46 -1.66 -6.15
N GLU A 114 17.60 -0.79 -7.11
CA GLU A 114 16.87 0.50 -7.19
C GLU A 114 15.71 0.43 -8.17
N ALA A 115 15.63 -0.64 -8.98
CA ALA A 115 14.51 -0.87 -9.90
C ALA A 115 13.31 -1.53 -9.21
N GLY A 116 13.56 -2.44 -8.25
CA GLY A 116 12.52 -3.12 -7.49
C GLY A 116 12.80 -4.60 -7.27
N TYR A 117 12.01 -5.17 -6.40
CA TYR A 117 12.12 -6.59 -6.04
C TYR A 117 10.75 -7.12 -5.63
N SER A 118 10.63 -8.44 -5.62
CA SER A 118 9.46 -9.12 -5.06
C SER A 118 9.90 -10.04 -3.93
N LEU A 119 9.17 -9.97 -2.83
CA LEU A 119 9.31 -10.89 -1.70
C LEU A 119 8.01 -10.85 -0.90
N PRO A 120 7.65 -11.97 -0.24
CA PRO A 120 6.40 -11.99 0.53
C PRO A 120 6.30 -10.84 1.52
N ARG A 121 5.15 -10.22 1.58
CA ARG A 121 4.86 -9.12 2.51
C ARG A 121 5.11 -9.52 3.97
N GLU A 122 4.93 -10.80 4.29
CA GLU A 122 5.33 -11.35 5.58
C GLU A 122 6.80 -11.07 5.92
N UNK A 123 7.56 -11.08 4.98
CA UNK A 123 8.91 -10.86 5.15
C UNK A 123 9.22 -9.46 5.13
N UNK A 124 8.67 -8.66 4.31
CA UNK A 124 8.97 -7.41 4.07
C UNK A 124 8.56 -6.51 5.08
N ASP A 125 7.30 -6.66 5.41
CA ASP A 125 6.75 -5.83 6.48
C ASP A 125 7.42 -6.11 7.83
N HIS A 126 7.79 -7.35 8.04
CA HIS A 126 8.48 -7.74 9.28
C HIS A 126 9.86 -7.09 9.42
N LEU A 127 10.63 -7.01 8.35
CA LEU A 127 11.94 -6.32 8.36
C LEU A 127 11.77 -4.83 8.73
N LEU A 128 10.77 -4.17 8.14
CA LEU A 128 10.45 -2.77 8.46
C LEU A 128 10.04 -2.64 9.93
N PHE A 129 9.15 -3.50 10.37
CA PHE A 129 8.65 -3.48 11.75
C PHE A 129 9.78 -3.73 12.77
N ASP A 130 10.64 -4.74 12.50
CA ASP A 130 11.77 -5.05 13.39
C ASP A 130 12.71 -3.86 13.52
N ARG A 131 13.08 -3.24 12.41
CA ARG A 131 13.93 -2.03 12.45
C ARG A 131 13.28 -0.93 13.29
N VAL A 132 11.99 -0.69 13.04
CA VAL A 132 11.25 0.41 13.67
C VAL A 132 11.04 0.14 15.16
N GLN A 133 10.78 -1.10 15.59
CA GLN A 133 10.65 -1.37 17.02
C GLN A 133 11.96 -1.12 17.78
N HIS A 134 13.12 -1.36 17.15
CA HIS A 134 14.43 -0.98 17.74
C HIS A 134 14.50 0.56 17.89
N LEU A 135 14.20 1.30 16.84
CA LEU A 135 14.22 2.78 16.89
C LEU A 135 13.28 3.32 17.96
N VAL A 136 12.08 2.77 18.07
CA VAL A 136 11.08 3.18 19.06
C VAL A 136 11.60 2.94 20.47
N ARG A 137 12.13 1.74 20.76
CA ARG A 137 12.62 1.38 22.09
C ARG A 137 13.88 2.17 22.48
N GLU A 138 14.80 2.40 21.55
CA GLU A 138 16.01 3.22 21.78
C GLU A 138 15.68 4.65 22.19
N ASN A 139 14.49 5.15 21.81
CA ASN A 139 14.03 6.50 22.16
C ASN A 139 12.95 6.50 23.25
N GLY A 140 12.95 5.44 24.09
CA GLY A 140 12.07 5.38 25.27
C GLY A 140 10.61 5.10 24.98
N GLY A 141 10.29 4.72 23.74
CA GLY A 141 8.94 4.33 23.35
C GLY A 141 8.62 2.88 23.67
N SER A 142 7.42 2.45 23.30
CA SER A 142 6.94 1.09 23.56
C SER A 142 6.28 0.52 22.30
N VAL A 143 6.31 -0.82 22.19
CA VAL A 143 5.70 -1.53 21.07
C VAL A 143 4.79 -2.62 21.63
N LEU A 144 3.53 -2.60 21.23
CA LEU A 144 2.54 -3.60 21.64
C LEU A 144 2.09 -4.41 20.41
N GLN A 145 2.24 -5.72 20.49
CA GLN A 145 1.72 -6.66 19.50
C GLN A 145 0.55 -7.45 20.11
N GLY A 146 -0.37 -7.91 19.28
CA GLY A 146 -1.58 -8.58 19.76
C GLY A 146 -2.53 -7.62 20.49
N ALA A 147 -2.44 -6.32 20.17
CA ALA A 147 -3.18 -5.26 20.83
C ALA A 147 -4.17 -4.61 19.86
N ASP A 148 -5.45 -4.77 20.10
CA ASP A 148 -6.53 -4.30 19.24
C ASP A 148 -7.06 -2.96 19.75
N VAL A 149 -6.78 -1.88 19.01
CA VAL A 149 -7.35 -0.56 19.31
C VAL A 149 -8.85 -0.59 19.02
N THR A 150 -9.65 -0.35 20.06
CA THR A 150 -11.12 -0.39 19.96
C THR A 150 -11.72 1.00 19.79
N ASP A 151 -11.10 2.03 20.38
CA ASP A 151 -11.64 3.40 20.38
C ASP A 151 -10.53 4.43 20.31
N VAL A 152 -10.85 5.57 19.70
CA VAL A 152 -10.06 6.79 19.83
C VAL A 152 -10.69 7.62 20.96
N LEU A 153 -9.87 8.12 21.86
CA LEU A 153 -10.30 8.99 22.95
C LEU A 153 -10.24 10.45 22.45
N PHE A 154 -11.28 11.20 22.77
CA PHE A 154 -11.39 12.60 22.36
C PHE A 154 -11.49 13.49 23.60
N ASN A 155 -10.90 14.64 23.50
CA ASN A 155 -11.23 15.76 24.39
C ASN A 155 -12.36 16.53 23.70
N ASP A 156 -13.57 16.33 24.19
CA ASP A 156 -14.74 17.09 23.76
C ASP A 156 -14.80 18.41 24.55
N GLY A 157 -13.65 18.85 24.99
CA GLY A 157 -13.29 20.13 25.59
C GLY A 157 -14.23 20.73 26.63
N ASN A 158 -13.66 21.07 27.78
CA ASN A 158 -14.06 22.23 28.55
C ASN A 158 -13.58 23.52 27.86
N ASP A 159 -13.26 23.47 26.58
CA ASP A 159 -12.97 24.67 25.81
C ASP A 159 -14.34 25.28 25.47
N PRO A 160 -14.57 26.54 25.81
CA PRO A 160 -15.84 27.21 25.51
C PRO A 160 -16.01 27.56 24.02
N GLY A 161 -15.48 26.68 23.14
CA GLY A 161 -15.73 26.76 21.73
C GLY A 161 -17.22 26.66 21.43
N ASP A 162 -17.60 27.08 20.27
CA ASP A 162 -19.02 27.13 19.81
C ASP A 162 -19.63 25.73 19.59
N GLY A 163 -18.94 24.68 20.00
CA GLY A 163 -19.36 23.29 19.80
C GLY A 163 -19.17 22.80 18.39
N SER A 164 -18.35 23.46 17.60
CA SER A 164 -18.06 23.04 16.24
C SER A 164 -17.25 21.72 16.26
N LYS A 165 -17.44 20.93 15.23
CA LYS A 165 -16.68 19.66 15.07
C LYS A 165 -15.17 19.89 14.98
N ASP A 166 -14.75 21.11 14.67
CA ASP A 166 -13.35 21.48 14.54
C ASP A 166 -12.68 21.70 15.90
N ASP A 167 -13.46 21.86 16.98
CA ASP A 167 -12.95 21.99 18.36
C ASP A 167 -12.65 20.62 18.99
N ARG A 168 -13.23 19.56 18.47
CA ARG A 168 -12.98 18.19 18.92
C ARG A 168 -11.58 17.74 18.50
N PHE A 169 -10.81 17.15 19.43
CA PHE A 169 -9.48 16.64 19.06
C PHE A 169 -9.20 15.27 19.68
N ALA A 170 -8.47 14.44 18.93
CA ALA A 170 -8.02 13.13 19.38
C ALA A 170 -6.92 13.31 20.44
N SER A 171 -6.99 12.57 21.54
CA SER A 171 -6.10 12.72 22.69
C SER A 171 -5.53 11.39 23.19
N GLY A 172 -5.93 10.25 22.61
CA GLY A 172 -5.47 8.95 23.06
C GLY A 172 -6.21 7.82 22.37
N VAL A 173 -5.93 6.61 22.83
CA VAL A 173 -6.61 5.39 22.33
C VAL A 173 -6.96 4.47 23.50
N ARG A 174 -8.01 3.71 23.32
CA ARG A 174 -8.34 2.56 24.17
C ARG A 174 -8.08 1.30 23.35
N LEU A 175 -7.44 0.31 23.96
CA LEU A 175 -7.13 -0.94 23.28
C LEU A 175 -7.41 -2.12 24.20
N ARG A 176 -7.47 -3.29 23.59
CA ARG A 176 -7.58 -4.57 24.29
C ARG A 176 -6.37 -5.42 23.92
N ILE A 177 -5.70 -6.00 24.92
CA ILE A 177 -4.55 -6.87 24.73
C ILE A 177 -4.81 -8.23 25.40
N GLY A 178 -4.41 -9.33 24.78
CA GLY A 178 -4.66 -10.67 25.28
C GLY A 178 -6.00 -11.28 24.79
N GLY A 179 -6.50 -10.79 23.66
CA GLY A 179 -7.69 -11.33 23.01
C GLY A 179 -9.00 -10.74 23.53
N ARG A 180 -10.13 -11.39 23.22
CA ARG A 180 -11.48 -10.86 23.51
C ARG A 180 -11.77 -10.63 24.99
N LYS A 181 -11.14 -11.41 25.86
CA LYS A 181 -11.32 -11.30 27.33
C LYS A 181 -10.11 -10.65 28.01
N GLY A 182 -9.18 -10.12 27.21
CA GLY A 182 -7.95 -9.51 27.72
C GLY A 182 -8.16 -8.13 28.33
N ASP A 183 -7.07 -7.60 28.86
CA ASP A 183 -7.08 -6.32 29.57
C ASP A 183 -7.41 -5.16 28.65
N VAL A 184 -8.16 -4.20 29.17
CA VAL A 184 -8.48 -2.93 28.50
C VAL A 184 -7.55 -1.87 29.07
N LEU A 185 -6.81 -1.23 28.19
CA LEU A 185 -5.81 -0.21 28.54
C LEU A 185 -6.08 1.08 27.75
N GLU A 186 -5.72 2.21 28.34
CA GLU A 186 -5.81 3.50 27.69
C GLU A 186 -4.45 4.18 27.68
N TYR A 187 -4.12 4.82 26.57
CA TYR A 187 -2.87 5.58 26.43
C TYR A 187 -3.18 6.94 25.81
N LYS A 188 -2.40 7.95 26.20
CA LYS A 188 -2.61 9.35 25.81
C LYS A 188 -1.47 9.83 24.93
N ALA A 189 -1.78 10.70 23.97
CA ALA A 189 -0.78 11.40 23.18
C ALA A 189 -1.45 12.58 22.46
N PRO A 190 -0.71 13.66 22.20
CA PRO A 190 -1.24 14.78 21.41
C PRO A 190 -1.34 14.44 19.91
N ALA A 191 -0.74 13.33 19.48
CA ALA A 191 -0.73 12.93 18.08
C ALA A 191 -1.05 11.42 17.95
N ILE A 192 -2.09 11.09 17.19
CA ILE A 192 -2.52 9.72 16.90
C ILE A 192 -2.39 9.50 15.39
N VAL A 193 -1.56 8.54 14.97
CA VAL A 193 -1.44 8.18 13.55
C VAL A 193 -2.22 6.91 13.27
N GLY A 194 -3.23 6.98 12.41
CA GLY A 194 -4.01 5.84 11.97
C GLY A 194 -3.37 5.19 10.74
N ALA A 195 -2.82 3.99 10.93
CA ALA A 195 -2.05 3.25 9.92
C ALA A 195 -2.49 1.77 9.83
N ALA A 196 -3.69 1.43 10.33
CA ALA A 196 -4.14 0.05 10.43
C ALA A 196 -4.88 -0.46 9.17
N GLY A 197 -4.60 0.15 8.02
CA GLY A 197 -5.17 -0.29 6.75
C GLY A 197 -6.63 0.13 6.56
N TYR A 198 -7.34 -0.57 5.66
CA TYR A 198 -8.70 -0.15 5.29
C TYR A 198 -9.74 -0.29 6.42
N ARG A 199 -9.41 -1.03 7.48
CA ARG A 199 -10.26 -1.19 8.67
C ARG A 199 -9.74 -0.40 9.88
N CYS A 200 -8.96 0.64 9.64
CA CYS A 200 -8.31 1.42 10.70
C CYS A 200 -9.35 2.04 11.64
N PRO A 201 -9.30 1.76 12.95
CA PRO A 201 -10.25 2.35 13.91
C PRO A 201 -10.10 3.87 14.01
N VAL A 202 -8.89 4.41 13.82
CA VAL A 202 -8.67 5.87 13.81
C VAL A 202 -9.38 6.48 12.59
N ALA A 203 -9.34 5.80 11.43
CA ALA A 203 -10.06 6.27 10.24
C ALA A 203 -11.57 6.26 10.47
N THR A 204 -12.11 5.23 11.13
CA THR A 204 -13.54 5.16 11.46
C THR A 204 -13.93 6.31 12.40
N ALA A 205 -13.17 6.50 13.47
CA ALA A 205 -13.43 7.56 14.46
C ALA A 205 -13.40 8.96 13.82
N LEU A 206 -12.49 9.17 12.88
CA LEU A 206 -12.34 10.45 12.19
C LEU A 206 -13.42 10.62 11.11
N VAL A 207 -13.48 9.72 10.14
CA VAL A 207 -14.31 9.88 8.93
C VAL A 207 -15.80 9.70 9.26
N VAL A 208 -16.14 8.64 10.00
CA VAL A 208 -17.55 8.28 10.28
C VAL A 208 -18.05 9.00 11.53
N ASP A 209 -17.39 8.75 12.67
CA ASP A 209 -17.94 9.16 13.98
C ASP A 209 -17.86 10.67 14.19
N THR A 210 -16.81 11.34 13.70
CA THR A 210 -16.65 12.79 13.85
C THR A 210 -17.32 13.56 12.73
N TYR A 211 -17.02 13.21 11.47
CA TYR A 211 -17.47 14.02 10.32
C TYR A 211 -18.68 13.45 9.59
N ASN A 212 -19.17 12.28 9.98
CA ASN A 212 -20.33 11.62 9.37
C ASN A 212 -20.17 11.48 7.84
N GLU A 213 -18.96 11.13 7.41
CA GLU A 213 -18.62 10.93 6.01
C GLU A 213 -18.58 9.43 5.67
N VAL A 214 -18.74 9.12 4.38
CA VAL A 214 -18.76 7.72 3.90
C VAL A 214 -17.36 7.11 3.96
N MET A 215 -17.23 6.02 4.72
CA MET A 215 -15.97 5.29 4.84
C MET A 215 -15.64 4.48 3.58
N VAL A 216 -16.61 3.71 3.08
CA VAL A 216 -16.42 2.80 1.93
C VAL A 216 -17.34 3.22 0.77
N ASP A 217 -16.75 3.80 -0.27
CA ASP A 217 -17.43 4.02 -1.54
C ASP A 217 -16.94 2.95 -2.52
N ARG A 218 -17.79 1.97 -2.83
CA ARG A 218 -17.43 0.79 -3.63
C ARG A 218 -16.99 1.12 -5.06
N LYS A 219 -17.24 2.34 -5.55
CA LYS A 219 -16.71 2.83 -6.83
C LYS A 219 -15.21 3.14 -6.75
N HIS A 220 -14.74 3.40 -5.53
CA HIS A 220 -13.37 3.78 -5.22
C HIS A 220 -12.65 2.75 -4.35
N TYR A 221 -13.10 1.49 -4.43
CA TYR A 221 -12.51 0.35 -3.75
C TYR A 221 -12.32 -0.81 -4.73
N CYS A 222 -11.22 -1.53 -4.56
CA CYS A 222 -10.93 -2.75 -5.31
C CYS A 222 -11.06 -3.95 -4.39
N GLY A 223 -11.67 -5.01 -4.87
CA GLY A 223 -11.50 -6.33 -4.28
C GLY A 223 -10.25 -6.96 -4.89
N GLY A 224 -9.39 -7.51 -4.05
CA GLY A 224 -8.21 -8.25 -4.46
C GLY A 224 -8.26 -9.67 -3.95
N TYR A 225 -7.72 -10.61 -4.73
CA TYR A 225 -7.63 -12.02 -4.33
C TYR A 225 -6.27 -12.54 -4.78
N ARG A 226 -5.59 -13.31 -3.93
CA ARG A 226 -4.22 -13.78 -4.17
C ARG A 226 -4.02 -15.22 -3.67
N GLU A 227 -3.20 -15.97 -4.40
CA GLU A 227 -2.69 -17.29 -4.02
C GLU A 227 -1.20 -17.37 -4.35
N TYR A 228 -0.48 -18.24 -3.65
CA TYR A 228 0.89 -18.61 -4.07
C TYR A 228 0.84 -19.94 -4.83
N TRP A 229 1.65 -20.04 -5.87
CA TRP A 229 1.79 -21.23 -6.70
C TRP A 229 3.27 -21.57 -6.86
N ASP A 230 3.59 -22.86 -6.95
CA ASP A 230 4.94 -23.36 -7.24
C ASP A 230 4.93 -24.02 -8.63
N GLY A 231 6.02 -23.83 -9.39
CA GLY A 231 6.22 -24.49 -10.67
C GLY A 231 5.47 -23.88 -11.85
N VAL A 232 5.18 -22.57 -11.80
CA VAL A 232 4.59 -21.86 -12.95
C VAL A 232 5.65 -21.66 -14.02
N LYS A 233 5.41 -22.18 -15.25
CA LYS A 233 6.36 -22.11 -16.36
C LYS A 233 6.71 -20.65 -16.70
N GLY A 234 8.01 -20.38 -16.87
CA GLY A 234 8.54 -19.04 -17.16
C GLY A 234 8.86 -18.23 -15.93
N CYS A 235 8.77 -18.82 -14.73
CA CYS A 235 9.02 -18.15 -13.44
C CYS A 235 10.09 -18.89 -12.60
N GLU A 236 11.00 -19.61 -13.26
CA GLU A 236 11.98 -20.48 -12.58
C GLU A 236 13.18 -19.69 -12.01
N GLU A 237 13.51 -18.58 -12.62
CA GLU A 237 14.69 -17.77 -12.28
C GLU A 237 14.44 -16.86 -11.07
N ASN A 238 15.52 -16.32 -10.50
CA ASN A 238 15.44 -15.37 -9.39
C ASN A 238 15.55 -13.90 -9.85
N ILE A 239 15.54 -13.68 -11.17
CA ILE A 239 15.50 -12.36 -11.80
C ILE A 239 14.60 -12.45 -13.05
N GLY A 240 13.81 -11.44 -13.30
CA GLY A 240 12.90 -11.43 -14.46
C GLY A 240 11.81 -10.39 -14.34
N ASP A 241 10.72 -10.63 -15.03
CA ASP A 241 9.60 -9.70 -15.11
C ASP A 241 8.53 -9.99 -14.04
N ILE A 242 7.91 -8.93 -13.56
CA ILE A 242 6.56 -9.03 -12.96
C ILE A 242 5.57 -8.86 -14.11
N GLU A 243 4.45 -9.58 -14.04
CA GLU A 243 3.51 -9.64 -15.16
C GLU A 243 2.13 -9.10 -14.77
N ILE A 244 1.59 -8.21 -15.61
CA ILE A 244 0.28 -7.59 -15.46
C ILE A 244 -0.54 -7.89 -16.72
N HIS A 245 -1.61 -8.64 -16.56
CA HIS A 245 -2.42 -9.12 -17.68
C HIS A 245 -3.83 -8.55 -17.61
N PHE A 246 -4.23 -7.78 -18.62
CA PHE A 246 -5.60 -7.28 -18.76
C PHE A 246 -6.44 -8.36 -19.44
N VAL A 247 -7.41 -8.89 -18.71
CA VAL A 247 -8.32 -9.95 -19.16
C VAL A 247 -9.74 -9.38 -19.20
N ASP A 248 -10.49 -9.66 -20.26
CA ASP A 248 -11.83 -9.10 -20.49
C ASP A 248 -12.76 -9.24 -19.28
N ASP A 249 -12.68 -10.36 -18.58
CA ASP A 249 -13.56 -10.62 -17.43
C ASP A 249 -13.19 -9.80 -16.18
N ILE A 250 -12.00 -9.18 -16.13
CA ILE A 250 -11.48 -8.48 -14.95
C ILE A 250 -11.36 -6.97 -15.18
N ILE A 251 -11.17 -6.52 -16.45
CA ILE A 251 -10.95 -5.07 -16.69
C ILE A 251 -12.08 -4.24 -16.07
N PRO A 252 -11.74 -3.07 -15.50
CA PRO A 252 -10.48 -2.31 -15.57
C PRO A 252 -9.38 -2.77 -14.61
N GLY A 253 -9.58 -3.83 -13.85
CA GLY A 253 -8.54 -4.48 -13.07
C GLY A 253 -7.64 -5.37 -13.92
N TYR A 254 -6.85 -6.23 -13.27
CA TYR A 254 -5.92 -7.11 -13.98
C TYR A 254 -5.66 -8.40 -13.20
N PHE A 255 -5.12 -9.39 -13.91
CA PHE A 255 -4.57 -10.64 -13.39
C PHE A 255 -3.04 -10.45 -13.33
N TRP A 256 -2.41 -10.85 -12.23
CA TRP A 256 -0.95 -10.70 -12.11
C TRP A 256 -0.26 -12.03 -11.84
N ILE A 257 0.99 -12.13 -12.31
CA ILE A 257 1.91 -13.23 -12.03
C ILE A 257 3.22 -12.56 -11.58
N PHE A 258 3.50 -12.58 -10.27
CA PHE A 258 4.68 -11.92 -9.70
C PHE A 258 5.59 -12.98 -9.08
N PRO A 259 6.71 -13.31 -9.72
CA PRO A 259 7.65 -14.29 -9.16
C PRO A 259 8.25 -13.80 -7.83
N LEU A 260 8.50 -14.73 -6.93
CA LEU A 260 9.07 -14.48 -5.60
C LEU A 260 10.45 -15.14 -5.46
N GLY A 261 10.92 -15.80 -6.50
CA GLY A 261 12.16 -16.57 -6.52
C GLY A 261 11.95 -18.03 -6.14
N ASN A 262 12.90 -18.85 -6.53
CA ASN A 262 12.92 -20.30 -6.25
C ASN A 262 11.67 -21.03 -6.77
N GLY A 263 11.13 -20.57 -7.92
CA GLY A 263 9.96 -21.15 -8.56
C GLY A 263 8.61 -20.84 -7.91
N ARG A 264 8.61 -20.04 -6.82
CA ARG A 264 7.37 -19.59 -6.16
C ARG A 264 6.85 -18.31 -6.81
N VAL A 265 5.53 -18.24 -6.96
CA VAL A 265 4.89 -17.11 -7.65
C VAL A 265 3.65 -16.64 -6.86
N ASN A 266 3.50 -15.33 -6.72
CA ASN A 266 2.27 -14.70 -6.25
C ASN A 266 1.36 -14.49 -7.45
N VAL A 267 0.21 -15.14 -7.44
CA VAL A 267 -0.79 -15.06 -8.52
C VAL A 267 -2.06 -14.46 -7.96
N GLY A 268 -2.57 -13.44 -8.61
CA GLY A 268 -3.79 -12.82 -8.12
C GLY A 268 -4.54 -12.00 -9.16
N CYS A 269 -5.68 -11.49 -8.73
CA CYS A 269 -6.48 -10.60 -9.56
C CYS A 269 -7.20 -9.56 -8.69
N GLY A 270 -7.49 -8.43 -9.30
CA GLY A 270 -8.22 -7.35 -8.64
C GLY A 270 -9.26 -6.74 -9.56
N MET A 271 -10.36 -6.27 -8.97
CA MET A 271 -11.45 -5.65 -9.73
C MET A 271 -12.17 -4.60 -8.87
N VAL A 272 -12.62 -3.52 -9.51
CA VAL A 272 -13.41 -2.47 -8.82
C VAL A 272 -14.68 -3.09 -8.22
N MET A 273 -14.90 -2.88 -6.91
CA MET A 273 -15.96 -3.57 -6.17
C MET A 273 -17.36 -3.28 -6.71
N HIS A 274 -17.63 -2.04 -7.12
CA HIS A 274 -18.91 -1.67 -7.75
C HIS A 274 -19.19 -2.51 -9.01
N LEU A 275 -18.16 -2.80 -9.80
CA LEU A 275 -18.30 -3.62 -11.03
C LEU A 275 -18.45 -5.10 -10.69
N MET A 276 -17.77 -5.56 -9.64
CA MET A 276 -17.97 -6.94 -9.13
C MET A 276 -19.44 -7.15 -8.76
N ASP A 277 -20.03 -6.20 -8.02
CA ASP A 277 -21.43 -6.27 -7.60
C ASP A 277 -22.38 -6.28 -8.81
N LYS A 278 -22.17 -5.33 -9.72
CA LYS A 278 -23.00 -5.16 -10.92
C LYS A 278 -22.98 -6.40 -11.82
N GLN A 279 -21.84 -7.08 -11.88
CA GLN A 279 -21.64 -8.25 -12.74
C GLN A 279 -21.73 -9.59 -11.98
N SER A 280 -22.03 -9.56 -10.68
CA SER A 280 -22.10 -10.74 -9.80
C SER A 280 -20.83 -11.60 -9.84
N LYS A 281 -19.65 -10.96 -9.96
CA LYS A 281 -18.37 -11.66 -10.13
C LYS A 281 -17.71 -11.98 -8.79
N LYS A 282 -17.08 -13.15 -8.72
CA LYS A 282 -16.31 -13.63 -7.56
C LYS A 282 -14.87 -13.87 -8.00
N LEU A 283 -13.93 -13.12 -7.44
CA LEU A 283 -12.51 -13.14 -7.86
C LEU A 283 -11.87 -14.53 -7.79
N LYS A 284 -12.16 -15.30 -6.75
CA LYS A 284 -11.64 -16.68 -6.61
C LYS A 284 -12.06 -17.55 -7.81
N ALA A 285 -13.32 -17.48 -8.21
CA ALA A 285 -13.83 -18.27 -9.34
C ALA A 285 -13.21 -17.78 -10.66
N LEU A 286 -13.13 -16.47 -10.84
CA LEU A 286 -12.49 -15.88 -12.04
C LEU A 286 -11.03 -16.30 -12.16
N GLN A 287 -10.27 -16.19 -11.07
CA GLN A 287 -8.84 -16.56 -11.07
C GLN A 287 -8.65 -18.03 -11.43
N ARG A 288 -9.47 -18.92 -10.84
CA ARG A 288 -9.41 -20.36 -11.12
C ARG A 288 -9.75 -20.65 -12.58
N ASP A 289 -10.73 -19.97 -13.13
CA ASP A 289 -11.10 -20.13 -14.55
C ASP A 289 -9.97 -19.63 -15.47
N ILE A 290 -9.37 -18.48 -15.18
CA ILE A 290 -8.23 -17.95 -15.95
C ILE A 290 -7.07 -18.97 -15.94
N ILE A 291 -6.70 -19.47 -14.77
CA ILE A 291 -5.60 -20.42 -14.61
C ILE A 291 -5.89 -21.73 -15.40
N ALA A 292 -7.11 -22.24 -15.32
CA ALA A 292 -7.47 -23.53 -15.88
C ALA A 292 -7.76 -23.49 -17.40
N ASN A 293 -8.33 -22.40 -17.88
CA ASN A 293 -8.95 -22.37 -19.21
C ASN A 293 -8.43 -21.31 -20.17
N HIS A 294 -7.86 -20.20 -19.64
CA HIS A 294 -7.46 -19.09 -20.52
C HIS A 294 -6.30 -19.50 -21.44
N PRO A 295 -6.41 -19.31 -22.76
CA PRO A 295 -5.40 -19.79 -23.72
C PRO A 295 -3.96 -19.33 -23.42
N GLN A 296 -3.79 -18.13 -22.88
CA GLN A 296 -2.48 -17.57 -22.59
C GLN A 296 -1.83 -18.20 -21.34
N PHE A 297 -2.61 -18.74 -20.40
CA PHE A 297 -2.11 -19.15 -19.09
C PHE A 297 -2.21 -20.66 -18.81
N LYS A 298 -3.21 -21.35 -19.34
CA LYS A 298 -3.49 -22.76 -18.99
C LYS A 298 -2.25 -23.68 -19.09
N GLU A 299 -1.43 -23.50 -20.13
CA GLU A 299 -0.22 -24.33 -20.33
C GLU A 299 0.89 -24.00 -19.32
N ARG A 300 0.94 -22.73 -18.84
CA ARG A 300 1.91 -22.29 -17.86
C ARG A 300 1.61 -22.87 -16.47
N PHE A 301 0.34 -23.11 -16.19
CA PHE A 301 -0.11 -23.64 -14.89
C PHE A 301 -0.39 -25.16 -14.91
N ALA A 302 -0.24 -25.84 -16.06
CA ALA A 302 -0.62 -27.25 -16.22
C ALA A 302 0.06 -28.19 -15.19
N ASP A 303 1.35 -27.92 -14.90
CA ASP A 303 2.13 -28.72 -13.95
C ASP A 303 2.36 -27.99 -12.60
N ALA A 304 1.78 -26.79 -12.46
CA ALA A 304 1.97 -25.98 -11.26
C ALA A 304 1.05 -26.45 -10.13
N SER A 305 1.47 -26.18 -8.88
CA SER A 305 0.71 -26.58 -7.70
C SER A 305 0.42 -25.39 -6.78
N LEU A 306 -0.82 -25.32 -6.32
CA LEU A 306 -1.27 -24.31 -5.36
C LEU A 306 -0.62 -24.55 -3.99
N VAL A 307 0.01 -23.54 -3.43
CA VAL A 307 0.53 -23.58 -2.04
C VAL A 307 -0.65 -23.45 -1.08
N LYS A 308 -0.95 -24.51 -0.35
CA LYS A 308 -2.10 -24.60 0.56
C LYS A 308 -2.07 -23.50 1.63
N GLY A 309 -3.22 -22.94 1.94
CA GLY A 309 -3.38 -21.93 3.00
C GLY A 309 -3.07 -20.51 2.58
N THR A 310 -2.62 -20.27 1.34
CA THR A 310 -2.21 -18.94 0.88
C THR A 310 -3.34 -18.13 0.21
N ALA A 311 -4.47 -18.76 -0.07
CA ALA A 311 -5.62 -18.14 -0.72
C ALA A 311 -6.27 -17.10 0.21
N LYS A 312 -6.20 -15.81 -0.17
CA LYS A 312 -6.73 -14.71 0.65
C LYS A 312 -7.34 -13.60 -0.20
N GLY A 313 -8.41 -13.01 0.30
CA GLY A 313 -9.04 -11.82 -0.30
C GLY A 313 -8.85 -10.58 0.57
N TRP A 314 -8.85 -9.41 -0.05
CA TRP A 314 -8.66 -8.14 0.65
C TRP A 314 -9.39 -7.01 -0.06
N GLN A 315 -9.57 -5.88 0.63
CA GLN A 315 -10.13 -4.66 0.07
C GLN A 315 -9.04 -3.59 -0.02
N LEU A 316 -9.01 -2.90 -1.14
CA LEU A 316 -7.99 -1.91 -1.47
C LEU A 316 -8.68 -0.55 -1.68
N PRO A 317 -8.53 0.41 -0.73
CA PRO A 317 -9.14 1.73 -0.87
C PRO A 317 -8.31 2.62 -1.78
N PHE A 318 -8.90 3.03 -2.90
CA PHE A 318 -8.24 3.84 -3.91
C PHE A 318 -8.12 5.32 -3.52
N GLY A 319 -7.00 5.93 -3.90
CA GLY A 319 -6.75 7.37 -3.84
C GLY A 319 -7.38 8.15 -4.99
N SER A 320 -8.41 7.59 -5.64
CA SER A 320 -9.08 8.27 -6.76
C SER A 320 -9.83 9.52 -6.28
N PRO A 321 -9.70 10.64 -7.01
CA PRO A 321 -10.36 11.89 -6.62
C PRO A 321 -11.88 11.75 -6.62
N ARG A 322 -12.54 12.38 -5.65
CA ARG A 322 -14.01 12.35 -5.47
C ARG A 322 -14.56 13.77 -5.47
N LYS A 323 -15.58 14.01 -6.25
CA LYS A 323 -16.17 15.35 -6.42
C LYS A 323 -16.60 15.99 -5.09
N LYS A 324 -17.18 15.18 -4.19
CA LYS A 324 -17.66 15.65 -2.88
C LYS A 324 -16.53 16.05 -1.92
N GLN A 325 -15.30 15.62 -2.20
CA GLN A 325 -14.12 15.90 -1.38
C GLN A 325 -13.14 16.86 -2.09
N LYS A 326 -13.67 17.78 -2.89
CA LYS A 326 -12.87 18.74 -3.68
C LYS A 326 -11.80 18.01 -4.52
N LEU A 327 -12.21 16.91 -5.14
CA LEU A 327 -11.37 16.03 -5.96
C LEU A 327 -10.30 15.25 -5.19
N GLN A 328 -10.32 15.28 -3.86
CA GLN A 328 -9.48 14.42 -3.02
C GLN A 328 -10.23 13.11 -2.68
N PRO A 329 -9.54 12.02 -2.28
CA PRO A 329 -10.23 10.76 -1.98
C PRO A 329 -11.17 10.86 -0.78
N ARG A 330 -10.69 11.41 0.35
CA ARG A 330 -11.50 11.67 1.54
C ARG A 330 -10.67 12.43 2.58
N ARG A 331 -11.29 12.75 3.70
CA ARG A 331 -10.64 13.40 4.84
C ARG A 331 -9.52 12.51 5.39
N MET A 332 -8.33 13.07 5.59
CA MET A 332 -7.12 12.34 6.02
C MET A 332 -6.60 12.79 7.38
N ALA A 333 -7.15 13.86 7.95
CA ALA A 333 -6.69 14.35 9.26
C ALA A 333 -7.77 15.15 9.97
N MET A 334 -7.63 15.21 11.29
CA MET A 334 -8.34 16.14 12.18
C MET A 334 -7.36 16.53 13.28
N ARG A 335 -7.72 17.49 14.11
CA ARG A 335 -6.89 17.91 15.23
C ARG A 335 -6.55 16.70 16.12
N GLY A 336 -5.26 16.39 16.24
CA GLY A 336 -4.74 15.28 17.04
C GLY A 336 -4.72 13.92 16.31
N ALA A 337 -5.21 13.82 15.06
CA ALA A 337 -5.19 12.55 14.34
C ALA A 337 -4.85 12.70 12.86
N TRP A 338 -3.99 11.81 12.37
CA TRP A 338 -3.49 11.76 10.98
C TRP A 338 -3.66 10.35 10.43
N LEU A 339 -4.17 10.21 9.22
CA LEU A 339 -4.33 8.92 8.54
C LEU A 339 -3.28 8.76 7.45
N VAL A 340 -2.71 7.56 7.33
CA VAL A 340 -1.67 7.26 6.33
C VAL A 340 -2.01 6.00 5.53
N GLY A 341 -1.52 5.93 4.31
CA GLY A 341 -1.66 4.76 3.44
C GLY A 341 -3.12 4.36 3.19
N ASP A 342 -3.43 3.07 3.35
CA ASP A 342 -4.79 2.55 3.12
C ASP A 342 -5.82 3.18 4.08
N ALA A 343 -5.41 3.55 5.29
CA ALA A 343 -6.29 4.24 6.25
C ALA A 343 -6.73 5.60 5.72
N ALA A 344 -5.91 6.24 4.88
CA ALA A 344 -6.22 7.51 4.21
C ALA A 344 -6.83 7.30 2.82
N SER A 345 -7.06 6.05 2.39
CA SER A 345 -7.60 5.71 1.06
C SER A 345 -6.68 6.21 -0.07
N LEU A 346 -5.42 5.74 -0.10
CA LEU A 346 -4.38 6.29 -1.00
C LEU A 346 -3.71 5.23 -1.89
N ILE A 347 -4.37 4.09 -2.12
CA ILE A 347 -3.87 3.09 -3.08
C ILE A 347 -4.07 3.63 -4.51
N ASP A 348 -3.07 3.44 -5.35
CA ASP A 348 -3.13 3.84 -6.76
C ASP A 348 -4.27 3.08 -7.46
N PRO A 349 -5.23 3.79 -8.09
CA PRO A 349 -6.41 3.12 -8.66
C PRO A 349 -6.15 2.32 -9.94
N PHE A 350 -5.00 2.49 -10.59
CA PHE A 350 -4.66 1.74 -11.81
C PHE A 350 -3.71 0.59 -11.52
N SER A 351 -2.59 0.86 -10.85
CA SER A 351 -1.56 -0.13 -10.56
C SER A 351 -1.83 -0.97 -9.30
N GLY A 352 -2.65 -0.46 -8.37
CA GLY A 352 -2.84 -1.09 -7.05
C GLY A 352 -1.69 -0.83 -6.08
N GLU A 353 -0.74 0.03 -6.44
CA GLU A 353 0.42 0.35 -5.60
C GLU A 353 -0.04 1.07 -4.33
N GLY A 354 0.35 0.56 -3.16
CA GLY A 354 -0.02 1.15 -1.89
C GLY A 354 1.12 1.21 -0.88
N VAL A 355 2.15 0.38 -1.04
CA VAL A 355 3.28 0.32 -0.08
C VAL A 355 4.05 1.63 -0.10
N GLY A 356 4.42 2.11 -1.29
CA GLY A 356 5.13 3.39 -1.44
C GLY A 356 4.32 4.57 -0.93
N ASN A 357 3.02 4.62 -1.29
CA ASN A 357 2.14 5.69 -0.82
C ASN A 357 1.99 5.66 0.71
N ALA A 358 1.96 4.47 1.32
CA ALA A 358 1.91 4.33 2.77
C ALA A 358 3.21 4.85 3.43
N LEU A 359 4.37 4.49 2.87
CA LEU A 359 5.67 4.95 3.39
C LEU A 359 5.81 6.48 3.27
N VAL A 360 5.47 7.03 2.10
CA VAL A 360 5.49 8.49 1.84
C VAL A 360 4.59 9.22 2.84
N THR A 361 3.35 8.79 2.99
CA THR A 361 2.40 9.48 3.88
C THR A 361 2.74 9.31 5.35
N GLY A 362 3.37 8.18 5.72
CA GLY A 362 3.91 8.00 7.08
C GLY A 362 4.99 9.03 7.41
N GLU A 363 5.90 9.26 6.47
CA GLU A 363 6.95 10.30 6.61
C GLU A 363 6.33 11.71 6.69
N ILE A 364 5.40 12.02 5.79
CA ILE A 364 4.73 13.35 5.80
C ILE A 364 4.01 13.56 7.15
N ALA A 365 3.29 12.55 7.65
CA ALA A 365 2.60 12.65 8.95
C ALA A 365 3.59 12.89 10.08
N ALA A 366 4.70 12.14 10.13
CA ALA A 366 5.74 12.32 11.15
C ALA A 366 6.28 13.76 11.13
N ARG A 367 6.63 14.26 9.94
CA ARG A 367 7.19 15.60 9.77
C ARG A 367 6.17 16.68 10.20
N HIS A 368 4.89 16.54 9.82
CA HIS A 368 3.84 17.49 10.22
C HIS A 368 3.63 17.52 11.74
N ILE A 369 3.67 16.34 12.38
CA ILE A 369 3.58 16.24 13.85
C ILE A 369 4.78 16.97 14.49
N LEU A 370 6.00 16.74 13.98
CA LEU A 370 7.23 17.38 14.49
C LEU A 370 7.21 18.90 14.33
N GLU A 371 6.65 19.38 13.23
CA GLU A 371 6.58 20.81 12.90
C GLU A 371 5.35 21.51 13.47
N GLY A 372 4.44 20.78 14.12
CA GLY A 372 3.21 21.34 14.70
C GLY A 372 2.25 21.89 13.66
N LYS A 373 2.22 21.28 12.46
CA LYS A 373 1.35 21.75 11.36
C LYS A 373 -0.10 21.30 11.55
N THR A 374 -1.00 22.03 10.93
CA THR A 374 -2.44 21.79 11.03
C THR A 374 -2.88 20.57 10.20
N PRO A 375 -4.03 19.97 10.53
CA PRO A 375 -4.61 18.90 9.72
C PRO A 375 -4.83 19.30 8.26
N MET A 376 -5.19 20.55 8.00
CA MET A 376 -5.41 21.04 6.63
C MET A 376 -4.10 21.07 5.83
N GLU A 377 -3.03 21.57 6.43
CA GLU A 377 -1.70 21.57 5.80
C GLU A 377 -1.24 20.15 5.46
N TYR A 378 -1.50 19.19 6.36
CA TYR A 378 -1.20 17.78 6.12
C TYR A 378 -1.95 17.28 4.88
N GLN A 379 -3.25 17.50 4.85
CA GLN A 379 -4.11 17.03 3.75
C GLN A 379 -3.68 17.65 2.42
N GLU A 380 -3.34 18.93 2.42
CA GLU A 380 -2.85 19.66 1.23
C GLU A 380 -1.50 19.10 0.76
N GLU A 381 -0.58 18.84 1.67
CA GLU A 381 0.74 18.31 1.30
C GLU A 381 0.64 16.87 0.76
N VAL A 382 -0.14 16.00 1.40
CA VAL A 382 -0.36 14.64 0.88
C VAL A 382 -0.94 14.70 -0.53
N TRP A 383 -1.93 15.58 -0.75
CA TRP A 383 -2.55 15.70 -2.07
C TRP A 383 -1.62 16.35 -3.09
N SER A 384 -0.77 17.28 -2.68
CA SER A 384 0.28 17.86 -3.53
C SER A 384 1.30 16.78 -3.96
N ALA A 385 1.67 15.91 -3.02
CA ALA A 385 2.66 14.85 -3.28
C ALA A 385 2.13 13.72 -4.18
N LEU A 386 0.87 13.32 -3.98
CA LEU A 386 0.32 12.11 -4.62
C LEU A 386 -0.86 12.38 -5.56
N GLY A 387 -1.54 13.50 -5.42
CA GLY A 387 -2.85 13.73 -6.05
C GLY A 387 -2.81 13.72 -7.58
N LYS A 388 -1.76 14.24 -8.17
CA LYS A 388 -1.60 14.29 -9.62
C LYS A 388 -1.47 12.87 -10.21
N GLU A 389 -0.58 12.08 -9.63
CA GLU A 389 -0.38 10.66 -9.99
C GLU A 389 -1.69 9.87 -9.83
N LEU A 390 -2.31 9.97 -8.66
CA LEU A 390 -3.55 9.27 -8.35
C LEU A 390 -4.71 9.66 -9.29
N THR A 391 -4.78 10.95 -9.67
CA THR A 391 -5.79 11.44 -10.61
C THR A 391 -5.55 10.86 -12.02
N ASN A 392 -4.31 10.84 -12.47
CA ASN A 392 -3.95 10.29 -13.77
C ASN A 392 -4.20 8.77 -13.81
N SER A 393 -3.83 8.07 -12.76
CA SER A 393 -4.10 6.63 -12.61
C SER A 393 -5.61 6.34 -12.65
N TYR A 394 -6.43 7.18 -12.02
CA TYR A 394 -7.89 7.03 -12.06
C TYR A 394 -8.45 7.22 -13.48
N ARG A 395 -7.90 8.17 -14.23
CA ARG A 395 -8.25 8.36 -15.65
C ARG A 395 -7.87 7.12 -16.47
N MET A 396 -6.66 6.59 -16.25
CA MET A 396 -6.19 5.36 -16.92
C MET A 396 -7.08 4.16 -16.58
N GLN A 397 -7.47 4.00 -15.32
CA GLN A 397 -8.42 2.96 -14.90
C GLN A 397 -9.74 3.10 -15.67
N SER A 398 -10.23 4.32 -15.83
CA SER A 398 -11.49 4.57 -16.57
C SER A 398 -11.38 4.22 -18.06
N LEU A 399 -10.23 4.50 -18.68
CA LEU A 399 -9.95 4.15 -20.08
C LEU A 399 -9.80 2.63 -20.26
N SER A 400 -9.17 1.96 -19.30
CA SER A 400 -8.91 0.52 -19.36
C SER A 400 -10.15 -0.37 -19.23
N ARG A 401 -11.32 0.22 -19.07
CA ARG A 401 -12.61 -0.48 -19.18
C ARG A 401 -12.91 -0.93 -20.62
N ARG A 402 -12.18 -0.39 -21.61
CA ARG A 402 -12.42 -0.65 -23.03
C ARG A 402 -11.37 -1.59 -23.58
N SER A 403 -11.74 -2.83 -23.78
CA SER A 403 -10.88 -3.89 -24.32
C SER A 403 -10.17 -3.47 -25.61
N TRP A 404 -10.91 -2.86 -26.57
CA TRP A 404 -10.32 -2.40 -27.84
C TRP A 404 -9.19 -1.38 -27.65
N LEU A 405 -9.33 -0.51 -26.64
CA LEU A 405 -8.32 0.52 -26.36
C LEU A 405 -7.04 -0.12 -25.77
N LEU A 406 -7.19 -1.08 -24.85
CA LEU A 406 -6.06 -1.84 -24.32
C LEU A 406 -5.35 -2.62 -25.42
N ASN A 407 -6.12 -3.28 -26.29
CA ASN A 407 -5.59 -4.05 -27.42
C ASN A 407 -4.79 -3.15 -28.38
N TRP A 408 -5.32 -1.97 -28.68
CA TRP A 408 -4.67 -0.98 -29.54
C TRP A 408 -3.38 -0.45 -28.90
N PHE A 409 -3.46 -0.06 -27.63
CA PHE A 409 -2.32 0.53 -26.88
C PHE A 409 -1.16 -0.47 -26.79
N VAL A 410 -1.40 -1.69 -26.30
CA VAL A 410 -0.36 -2.71 -26.14
C VAL A 410 0.20 -3.11 -27.51
N GLY A 411 -0.66 -3.23 -28.52
CA GLY A 411 -0.22 -3.53 -29.89
C GLY A 411 0.66 -2.46 -30.53
N LYS A 412 0.43 -1.19 -30.17
CA LYS A 412 1.28 -0.07 -30.65
C LYS A 412 2.59 -0.02 -29.87
N ALA A 413 2.51 -0.15 -28.52
CA ALA A 413 3.69 -0.12 -27.66
C ALA A 413 4.69 -1.25 -28.02
N GLY A 414 4.22 -2.41 -28.38
CA GLY A 414 5.08 -3.51 -28.83
C GLY A 414 5.83 -3.26 -30.14
N LYS A 415 5.43 -2.22 -30.91
CA LYS A 415 6.03 -1.91 -32.22
C LYS A 415 6.84 -0.60 -32.23
N LYS A 416 6.76 0.22 -31.18
CA LYS A 416 7.40 1.54 -31.15
C LYS A 416 8.37 1.66 -29.97
N PRO A 417 9.68 1.58 -30.22
CA PRO A 417 10.71 1.74 -29.16
C PRO A 417 10.51 3.01 -28.31
N ALA A 418 10.17 4.13 -28.94
CA ALA A 418 9.92 5.39 -28.22
C ALA A 418 8.78 5.28 -27.19
N LEU A 419 7.76 4.46 -27.45
CA LEU A 419 6.67 4.21 -26.52
C LEU A 419 7.13 3.32 -25.36
N GLN A 420 7.95 2.31 -25.64
CA GLN A 420 8.53 1.44 -24.62
C GLN A 420 9.46 2.25 -23.70
N GLU A 421 10.31 3.11 -24.27
CA GLU A 421 11.20 4.01 -23.55
C GLU A 421 10.41 4.96 -22.63
N MET A 422 9.34 5.56 -23.16
CA MET A 422 8.42 6.40 -22.37
C MET A 422 7.79 5.61 -21.21
N MET A 423 7.36 4.38 -21.45
CA MET A 423 6.81 3.50 -20.40
C MET A 423 7.86 3.16 -19.34
N THR A 424 9.11 2.91 -19.77
CA THR A 424 10.24 2.66 -18.86
C THR A 424 10.48 3.89 -17.98
N GLU A 425 10.52 5.09 -18.57
CA GLU A 425 10.67 6.34 -17.82
C GLU A 425 9.54 6.59 -16.84
N MET A 426 8.30 6.29 -17.24
CA MET A 426 7.12 6.41 -16.37
C MET A 426 7.23 5.52 -15.12
N ILE A 427 7.81 4.34 -15.27
CA ILE A 427 7.96 3.37 -14.18
C ILE A 427 9.18 3.71 -13.32
N ALA A 428 10.28 4.12 -13.94
CA ALA A 428 11.59 4.27 -13.31
C ALA A 428 11.79 5.61 -12.60
N SER A 429 11.17 6.70 -13.07
CA SER A 429 11.52 8.02 -12.54
C SER A 429 10.32 8.89 -12.13
N LYS A 430 10.46 9.50 -10.96
CA LYS A 430 9.51 10.49 -10.44
C LYS A 430 9.49 11.75 -11.34
N GLU A 431 10.63 12.13 -11.90
CA GLU A 431 10.76 13.30 -12.80
C GLU A 431 10.07 13.09 -14.15
N ALA A 432 10.13 11.87 -14.70
CA ALA A 432 9.46 11.57 -15.97
C ALA A 432 7.93 11.53 -15.79
N GLN A 433 7.45 11.11 -14.63
CA GLN A 433 6.02 11.17 -14.29
C GLN A 433 5.53 12.63 -14.24
N GLU A 434 6.38 13.57 -13.88
CA GLU A 434 6.05 15.00 -13.86
C GLU A 434 5.91 15.60 -15.25
N ASN A 435 6.63 15.08 -16.24
CA ASN A 435 6.63 15.58 -17.61
C ASN A 435 5.50 15.04 -18.50
N LEU A 436 4.81 13.99 -18.06
CA LEU A 436 3.72 13.36 -18.80
C LEU A 436 2.36 14.07 -18.61
N HIS A 437 2.38 15.40 -18.64
CA HIS A 437 1.26 16.21 -18.15
C HIS A 437 0.14 16.48 -19.12
N SER A 438 0.30 16.03 -20.36
CA SER A 438 -0.69 16.36 -21.36
C SER A 438 -1.31 15.10 -21.95
N PRO A 439 -2.63 14.93 -21.84
CA PRO A 439 -3.34 13.95 -22.66
C PRO A 439 -2.99 14.15 -24.14
N TRP A 440 -2.64 15.39 -24.50
CA TRP A 440 -2.20 15.76 -25.84
C TRP A 440 -0.80 15.18 -26.18
N PHE A 441 0.14 15.19 -25.23
CA PHE A 441 1.48 14.58 -25.43
C PHE A 441 1.33 13.06 -25.62
N MET A 442 0.55 12.41 -24.75
CA MET A 442 0.26 10.97 -24.88
C MET A 442 -0.43 10.66 -26.22
N PHE A 443 -1.43 11.46 -26.58
CA PHE A 443 -2.15 11.31 -27.85
C PHE A 443 -1.21 11.48 -29.05
N LYS A 444 -0.37 12.51 -29.03
CA LYS A 444 0.61 12.78 -30.10
C LYS A 444 1.63 11.63 -30.25
N THR A 445 2.19 11.15 -29.13
CA THR A 445 3.15 10.04 -29.11
C THR A 445 2.50 8.72 -29.60
N LEU A 446 1.20 8.55 -29.33
CA LEU A 446 0.44 7.39 -29.75
C LEU A 446 0.04 7.44 -31.25
N MET A 447 -0.19 8.65 -31.80
CA MET A 447 -0.70 8.82 -33.16
C MET A 447 0.42 8.92 -34.21
N PHE A 448 1.58 9.50 -33.87
CA PHE A 448 2.72 9.69 -34.76
C PHE A 448 3.91 8.83 -34.36
#